data_53e9ba0d4613c659892ce40d2a01eef1
#
_entry.id   53e9ba0d4613c659892ce40d2a01eef1
#
_cell.length_a   1.000
_cell.length_b   1.000
_cell.length_c   1.000
_cell.angle_alpha   90.00
_cell.angle_beta   90.00
_cell.angle_gamma   90.00
#
_symmetry.space_group_name_H-M   'P 1'
#
loop_
_entity.id
_entity.type
_entity.pdbx_description
1 polymer ?
#
loop_
_entity_poly.entity_id
_entity_poly.type
_entity_poly.pdbx_seq_one_letter_code
_entity_poly.pdbx_strand_id
1 'polypeptide(L)'
;RAKAPGVFLDFLLSWVLIPQALLPLIALLYASGIIQDEQEDQTITYLLVRPLPKWLLYIVKMIATWTTTVVLVLLLTVLTYVAIYARSNVPWADVAHRCFKTAAIQSLAVVTYCSIFGLVGLLAKRSLVIGVLYTVIVEGLLANLPLSVRMGTVIYYTRIMAFRTLDFAATWPNGDKTDVAADVWMLDVVNDPQLAEHPRLWSCVLVLSIASVVCTGVAAVLCTQREFHVKTPEKD
;
A
#
# COMPACT_ATOMS: atom_id res chain seq x y z
N ARG A 1 -16.01 -8.69 -23.96
CA ARG A 1 -14.79 -8.11 -24.58
C ARG A 1 -14.79 -6.63 -24.28
N ALA A 2 -13.95 -6.19 -23.33
CA ALA A 2 -13.81 -4.76 -23.05
C ALA A 2 -13.15 -4.10 -24.26
N LYS A 3 -13.68 -2.91 -24.65
CA LYS A 3 -13.03 -2.08 -25.68
C LYS A 3 -11.65 -1.68 -25.17
N ALA A 4 -10.65 -1.62 -26.06
CA ALA A 4 -9.26 -1.27 -25.74
C ALA A 4 -9.10 -0.09 -24.75
N PRO A 5 -9.87 1.03 -24.82
CA PRO A 5 -9.75 2.12 -23.86
C PRO A 5 -10.13 1.75 -22.43
N GLY A 6 -11.07 0.81 -22.21
CA GLY A 6 -11.48 0.39 -20.87
C GLY A 6 -10.40 -0.44 -20.16
N VAL A 7 -9.71 -1.32 -20.90
CA VAL A 7 -8.60 -2.13 -20.37
C VAL A 7 -7.39 -1.25 -20.03
N PHE A 8 -7.13 -0.26 -20.85
CA PHE A 8 -6.03 0.70 -20.61
C PHE A 8 -6.31 1.57 -19.37
N LEU A 9 -7.55 2.04 -19.18
CA LEU A 9 -7.94 2.78 -17.98
C LEU A 9 -7.86 1.89 -16.72
N ASP A 10 -8.32 0.65 -16.80
CA ASP A 10 -8.21 -0.32 -15.71
C ASP A 10 -6.74 -0.55 -15.34
N PHE A 11 -5.88 -0.78 -16.34
CA PHE A 11 -4.44 -0.90 -16.13
C PHE A 11 -3.86 0.37 -15.49
N LEU A 12 -4.12 1.54 -16.05
CA LEU A 12 -3.55 2.80 -15.57
C LEU A 12 -3.99 3.11 -14.13
N LEU A 13 -5.26 2.91 -13.81
CA LEU A 13 -5.78 3.20 -12.47
C LEU A 13 -5.40 2.11 -11.46
N SER A 14 -5.67 0.84 -11.78
CA SER A 14 -5.54 -0.27 -10.82
C SER A 14 -4.09 -0.70 -10.62
N TRP A 15 -3.22 -0.52 -11.62
CA TRP A 15 -1.84 -1.00 -11.59
C TRP A 15 -0.79 0.11 -11.43
N VAL A 16 -1.05 1.30 -11.96
CA VAL A 16 -0.09 2.43 -11.89
C VAL A 16 -0.48 3.43 -10.82
N LEU A 17 -1.61 4.13 -10.99
CA LEU A 17 -1.94 5.30 -10.19
C LEU A 17 -2.27 4.96 -8.74
N ILE A 18 -3.17 4.00 -8.51
CA ILE A 18 -3.60 3.66 -7.16
C ILE A 18 -2.45 3.06 -6.35
N PRO A 19 -1.75 1.99 -6.80
CA PRO A 19 -0.67 1.40 -6.01
C PRO A 19 0.53 2.33 -5.82
N GLN A 20 0.87 3.14 -6.81
CA GLN A 20 2.09 3.95 -6.78
C GLN A 20 1.94 5.28 -6.04
N ALA A 21 0.77 5.91 -6.13
CA ALA A 21 0.57 7.24 -5.55
C ALA A 21 -0.44 7.23 -4.41
N LEU A 22 -1.64 6.70 -4.64
CA LEU A 22 -2.74 6.84 -3.68
C LEU A 22 -2.55 5.97 -2.43
N LEU A 23 -2.14 4.70 -2.56
CA LEU A 23 -1.96 3.81 -1.41
C LEU A 23 -0.89 4.34 -0.43
N PRO A 24 0.33 4.70 -0.87
CA PRO A 24 1.33 5.25 0.03
C PRO A 24 0.88 6.56 0.70
N LEU A 25 0.19 7.45 -0.06
CA LEU A 25 -0.29 8.73 0.49
C LEU A 25 -1.38 8.52 1.55
N ILE A 26 -2.36 7.66 1.28
CA ILE A 26 -3.41 7.32 2.24
C ILE A 26 -2.77 6.73 3.50
N ALA A 27 -1.89 5.75 3.35
CA ALA A 27 -1.21 5.12 4.46
C ALA A 27 -0.37 6.13 5.26
N LEU A 28 0.34 7.03 4.57
CA LEU A 28 1.13 8.08 5.21
C LEU A 28 0.28 9.02 6.05
N LEU A 29 -0.82 9.51 5.50
CA LEU A 29 -1.70 10.44 6.20
C LEU A 29 -2.29 9.82 7.48
N TYR A 30 -2.74 8.58 7.41
CA TYR A 30 -3.39 7.91 8.54
C TYR A 30 -2.40 7.30 9.54
N ALA A 31 -1.25 6.79 9.09
CA ALA A 31 -0.33 6.07 9.96
C ALA A 31 0.76 6.95 10.58
N SER A 32 1.15 8.06 9.94
CA SER A 32 2.19 8.92 10.48
C SER A 32 1.78 9.65 11.76
N GLY A 33 0.48 9.96 11.89
CA GLY A 33 -0.10 10.68 13.02
C GLY A 33 -0.49 9.82 14.23
N ILE A 34 -0.35 8.48 14.17
CA ILE A 34 -0.87 7.57 15.21
C ILE A 34 -0.52 7.97 16.64
N ILE A 35 0.68 8.50 16.86
CA ILE A 35 1.15 8.94 18.19
C ILE A 35 1.41 10.45 18.22
N GLN A 36 1.81 11.05 17.09
CA GLN A 36 2.15 12.48 17.05
C GLN A 36 0.94 13.37 17.32
N ASP A 37 -0.22 13.02 16.76
CA ASP A 37 -1.46 13.79 16.96
C ASP A 37 -1.85 13.84 18.45
N GLU A 38 -1.64 12.75 19.19
CA GLU A 38 -1.93 12.75 20.63
C GLU A 38 -0.89 13.49 21.47
N GLN A 39 0.36 13.58 20.98
CA GLN A 39 1.38 14.41 21.64
C GLN A 39 1.06 15.90 21.46
N GLU A 40 0.55 16.28 20.29
CA GLU A 40 0.16 17.66 19.99
C GLU A 40 -1.12 18.06 20.74
N ASP A 41 -2.10 17.16 20.84
CA ASP A 41 -3.38 17.39 21.53
C ASP A 41 -3.29 17.26 23.06
N GLN A 42 -2.11 16.95 23.62
CA GLN A 42 -1.90 16.71 25.07
C GLN A 42 -2.80 15.62 25.68
N THR A 43 -3.47 14.82 24.86
CA THR A 43 -4.37 13.74 25.31
C THR A 43 -3.62 12.51 25.82
N ILE A 44 -2.32 12.40 25.55
CA ILE A 44 -1.43 11.37 26.07
C ILE A 44 -1.50 11.27 27.58
N THR A 45 -1.65 12.40 28.30
CA THR A 45 -1.72 12.42 29.76
C THR A 45 -2.90 11.61 30.29
N TYR A 46 -4.07 11.72 29.66
CA TYR A 46 -5.26 10.95 30.01
C TYR A 46 -5.13 9.46 29.71
N LEU A 47 -4.41 9.11 28.64
CA LEU A 47 -4.16 7.73 28.24
C LEU A 47 -3.14 7.04 29.15
N LEU A 48 -2.14 7.77 29.65
CA LEU A 48 -1.12 7.27 30.56
C LEU A 48 -1.63 7.10 32.01
N VAL A 49 -2.69 7.77 32.42
CA VAL A 49 -3.34 7.58 33.72
C VAL A 49 -4.07 6.23 33.80
N ARG A 50 -4.45 5.63 32.68
CA ARG A 50 -4.99 4.27 32.65
C ARG A 50 -3.85 3.24 32.73
N PRO A 51 -4.00 2.14 33.50
CA PRO A 51 -2.98 1.10 33.65
C PRO A 51 -2.86 0.21 32.40
N LEU A 52 -2.79 0.82 31.22
CA LEU A 52 -2.61 0.11 29.97
C LEU A 52 -1.15 0.17 29.53
N PRO A 53 -0.54 -0.96 29.14
CA PRO A 53 0.83 -0.95 28.64
C PRO A 53 0.90 -0.19 27.29
N LYS A 54 1.93 0.64 27.11
CA LYS A 54 2.13 1.50 25.94
C LYS A 54 2.08 0.75 24.61
N TRP A 55 2.61 -0.47 24.56
CA TRP A 55 2.59 -1.30 23.36
C TRP A 55 1.17 -1.69 22.93
N LEU A 56 0.29 -1.96 23.90
CA LEU A 56 -1.10 -2.34 23.63
C LEU A 56 -1.86 -1.16 23.00
N LEU A 57 -1.64 0.04 23.52
CA LEU A 57 -2.20 1.27 22.95
C LEU A 57 -1.78 1.46 21.49
N TYR A 58 -0.49 1.27 21.20
CA TYR A 58 0.02 1.35 19.83
C TYR A 58 -0.66 0.32 18.92
N ILE A 59 -0.75 -0.95 19.35
CA ILE A 59 -1.35 -2.03 18.55
C ILE A 59 -2.84 -1.76 18.28
N VAL A 60 -3.60 -1.34 19.27
CA VAL A 60 -5.04 -1.03 19.11
C VAL A 60 -5.22 0.08 18.08
N LYS A 61 -4.42 1.14 18.16
CA LYS A 61 -4.47 2.24 17.19
C LYS A 61 -4.05 1.79 15.79
N MET A 62 -3.01 0.98 15.69
CA MET A 62 -2.57 0.44 14.41
C MET A 62 -3.66 -0.42 13.76
N ILE A 63 -4.35 -1.27 14.52
CA ILE A 63 -5.48 -2.05 14.01
C ILE A 63 -6.62 -1.13 13.54
N ALA A 64 -6.94 -0.09 14.31
CA ALA A 64 -7.93 0.91 13.90
C ALA A 64 -7.52 1.59 12.58
N THR A 65 -6.25 2.00 12.46
CA THR A 65 -5.70 2.60 11.23
C THR A 65 -5.78 1.63 10.05
N TRP A 66 -5.40 0.36 10.23
CA TRP A 66 -5.54 -0.66 9.18
C TRP A 66 -6.98 -0.83 8.74
N THR A 67 -7.91 -0.92 9.69
CA THR A 67 -9.33 -1.09 9.37
C THR A 67 -9.86 0.10 8.59
N THR A 68 -9.57 1.32 9.03
CA THR A 68 -10.03 2.55 8.37
C THR A 68 -9.46 2.68 6.96
N THR A 69 -8.15 2.46 6.81
CA THR A 69 -7.48 2.58 5.50
C THR A 69 -7.90 1.48 4.54
N VAL A 70 -8.09 0.24 5.01
CA VAL A 70 -8.61 -0.86 4.19
C VAL A 70 -10.02 -0.56 3.71
N VAL A 71 -10.92 -0.11 4.58
CA VAL A 71 -12.29 0.28 4.19
C VAL A 71 -12.28 1.39 3.13
N LEU A 72 -11.44 2.40 3.32
CA LEU A 72 -11.30 3.51 2.38
C LEU A 72 -10.77 3.05 1.02
N VAL A 73 -9.77 2.17 1.00
CA VAL A 73 -9.20 1.60 -0.23
C VAL A 73 -10.20 0.67 -0.94
N LEU A 74 -10.95 -0.13 -0.19
CA LEU A 74 -12.03 -0.95 -0.75
C LEU A 74 -13.09 -0.10 -1.43
N LEU A 75 -13.52 0.97 -0.78
CA LEU A 75 -14.50 1.90 -1.33
C LEU A 75 -13.96 2.58 -2.60
N LEU A 76 -12.72 3.06 -2.57
CA LEU A 76 -12.06 3.66 -3.71
C LEU A 76 -11.97 2.68 -4.89
N THR A 77 -11.59 1.42 -4.62
CA THR A 77 -11.48 0.38 -5.65
C THR A 77 -12.84 0.09 -6.29
N VAL A 78 -13.88 -0.10 -5.48
CA VAL A 78 -15.25 -0.34 -5.99
C VAL A 78 -15.71 0.84 -6.85
N LEU A 79 -15.53 2.08 -6.39
CA LEU A 79 -15.90 3.27 -7.17
C LEU A 79 -15.14 3.33 -8.50
N THR A 80 -13.85 3.00 -8.50
CA THR A 80 -13.03 2.97 -9.72
C THR A 80 -13.56 1.94 -10.72
N TYR A 81 -13.85 0.71 -10.27
CA TYR A 81 -14.37 -0.33 -11.15
C TYR A 81 -15.77 0.01 -11.66
N VAL A 82 -16.64 0.56 -10.84
CA VAL A 82 -17.97 1.03 -11.26
C VAL A 82 -17.81 2.14 -12.32
N ALA A 83 -16.93 3.12 -12.09
CA ALA A 83 -16.73 4.21 -13.04
C ALA A 83 -16.18 3.74 -14.40
N ILE A 84 -15.25 2.79 -14.41
CA ILE A 84 -14.65 2.26 -15.64
C ILE A 84 -15.65 1.41 -16.43
N TYR A 85 -16.39 0.53 -15.74
CA TYR A 85 -17.19 -0.49 -16.37
C TYR A 85 -18.68 -0.14 -16.48
N ALA A 86 -19.15 1.01 -15.94
CA ALA A 86 -20.56 1.42 -15.98
C ALA A 86 -21.16 1.51 -17.40
N ARG A 87 -20.34 1.79 -18.41
CA ARG A 87 -20.74 1.88 -19.82
C ARG A 87 -20.17 0.77 -20.69
N SER A 88 -19.61 -0.27 -20.09
CA SER A 88 -19.06 -1.42 -20.80
C SER A 88 -20.09 -2.54 -20.92
N ASN A 89 -19.98 -3.35 -21.98
CA ASN A 89 -20.82 -4.54 -22.17
C ASN A 89 -20.20 -5.79 -21.49
N VAL A 90 -19.34 -5.61 -20.49
CA VAL A 90 -18.70 -6.70 -19.75
C VAL A 90 -19.67 -7.22 -18.70
N PRO A 91 -19.83 -8.55 -18.53
CA PRO A 91 -20.65 -9.12 -17.48
C PRO A 91 -20.22 -8.63 -16.10
N TRP A 92 -21.14 -8.19 -15.28
CA TRP A 92 -20.86 -7.69 -13.93
C TRP A 92 -20.19 -8.72 -13.01
N ALA A 93 -20.41 -10.01 -13.26
CA ALA A 93 -19.77 -11.08 -12.52
C ALA A 93 -18.23 -11.06 -12.72
N ASP A 94 -17.77 -10.85 -13.96
CA ASP A 94 -16.34 -10.78 -14.26
C ASP A 94 -15.71 -9.51 -13.67
N VAL A 95 -16.45 -8.38 -13.76
CA VAL A 95 -16.02 -7.12 -13.15
C VAL A 95 -15.90 -7.25 -11.64
N ALA A 96 -16.88 -7.87 -10.96
CA ALA A 96 -16.85 -8.11 -9.52
C ALA A 96 -15.66 -8.99 -9.11
N HIS A 97 -15.37 -10.04 -9.87
CA HIS A 97 -14.23 -10.93 -9.61
C HIS A 97 -12.88 -10.19 -9.74
N ARG A 98 -12.71 -9.37 -10.77
CA ARG A 98 -11.53 -8.52 -10.94
C ARG A 98 -11.43 -7.49 -9.82
N CYS A 99 -12.51 -6.81 -9.48
CA CYS A 99 -12.58 -5.85 -8.40
C CYS A 99 -12.15 -6.48 -7.06
N PHE A 100 -12.65 -7.67 -6.74
CA PHE A 100 -12.28 -8.40 -5.52
C PHE A 100 -10.78 -8.74 -5.46
N LYS A 101 -10.21 -9.24 -6.56
CA LYS A 101 -8.77 -9.53 -6.64
C LYS A 101 -7.93 -8.26 -6.44
N THR A 102 -8.27 -7.19 -7.13
CA THR A 102 -7.57 -5.90 -7.01
C THR A 102 -7.69 -5.35 -5.59
N ALA A 103 -8.89 -5.39 -5.01
CA ALA A 103 -9.14 -4.94 -3.65
C ALA A 103 -8.33 -5.72 -2.61
N ALA A 104 -8.22 -7.04 -2.77
CA ALA A 104 -7.41 -7.88 -1.87
C ALA A 104 -5.91 -7.51 -1.94
N ILE A 105 -5.36 -7.32 -3.14
CA ILE A 105 -3.97 -6.93 -3.34
C ILE A 105 -3.70 -5.55 -2.73
N GLN A 106 -4.57 -4.58 -3.01
CA GLN A 106 -4.43 -3.22 -2.52
C GLN A 106 -4.60 -3.13 -1.00
N SER A 107 -5.49 -3.94 -0.40
CA SER A 107 -5.66 -4.03 1.05
C SER A 107 -4.40 -4.54 1.74
N LEU A 108 -3.75 -5.56 1.18
CA LEU A 108 -2.48 -6.08 1.71
C LEU A 108 -1.37 -5.03 1.61
N ALA A 109 -1.30 -4.32 0.48
CA ALA A 109 -0.32 -3.26 0.27
C ALA A 109 -0.50 -2.10 1.27
N VAL A 110 -1.74 -1.61 1.46
CA VAL A 110 -1.99 -0.49 2.37
C VAL A 110 -1.70 -0.85 3.83
N VAL A 111 -1.97 -2.08 4.26
CA VAL A 111 -1.60 -2.58 5.59
C VAL A 111 -0.08 -2.55 5.77
N THR A 112 0.68 -2.96 4.76
CA THR A 112 2.14 -2.93 4.80
C THR A 112 2.66 -1.50 4.85
N TYR A 113 2.13 -0.59 4.03
CA TYR A 113 2.49 0.83 4.07
C TYR A 113 2.15 1.49 5.42
N CYS A 114 0.98 1.21 5.99
CA CYS A 114 0.62 1.72 7.32
C CYS A 114 1.60 1.25 8.39
N SER A 115 2.07 0.00 8.31
CA SER A 115 3.05 -0.54 9.26
C SER A 115 4.40 0.15 9.14
N ILE A 116 4.86 0.41 7.90
CA ILE A 116 6.11 1.14 7.63
C ILE A 116 5.99 2.60 8.13
N PHE A 117 4.93 3.30 7.73
CA PHE A 117 4.75 4.70 8.12
C PHE A 117 4.43 4.89 9.59
N GLY A 118 3.76 3.93 10.23
CA GLY A 118 3.57 3.90 11.69
C GLY A 118 4.91 3.78 12.44
N LEU A 119 5.84 2.96 11.92
CA LEU A 119 7.20 2.88 12.45
C LEU A 119 7.98 4.18 12.22
N VAL A 120 7.91 4.76 11.02
CA VAL A 120 8.53 6.05 10.70
C VAL A 120 7.97 7.16 11.58
N GLY A 121 6.65 7.16 11.84
CA GLY A 121 5.97 8.11 12.73
C GLY A 121 6.51 8.10 14.15
N LEU A 122 6.92 6.92 14.64
CA LEU A 122 7.59 6.80 15.94
C LEU A 122 9.05 7.27 15.92
N LEU A 123 9.78 7.01 14.84
CA LEU A 123 11.22 7.30 14.78
C LEU A 123 11.50 8.78 14.49
N ALA A 124 10.69 9.42 13.68
CA ALA A 124 10.95 10.73 13.11
C ALA A 124 10.05 11.82 13.68
N LYS A 125 10.63 12.96 14.06
CA LYS A 125 9.86 14.15 14.48
C LYS A 125 9.06 14.79 13.35
N ARG A 126 9.50 14.62 12.09
CA ARG A 126 8.84 15.11 10.87
C ARG A 126 8.47 13.93 9.98
N SER A 127 7.61 13.06 10.50
CA SER A 127 7.22 11.80 9.84
C SER A 127 6.61 11.99 8.47
N LEU A 128 5.79 13.02 8.27
CA LEU A 128 5.19 13.33 6.96
C LEU A 128 6.25 13.62 5.90
N VAL A 129 7.26 14.46 6.21
CA VAL A 129 8.33 14.81 5.26
C VAL A 129 9.15 13.57 4.89
N ILE A 130 9.52 12.77 5.88
CA ILE A 130 10.30 11.54 5.65
C ILE A 130 9.46 10.50 4.90
N GLY A 131 8.18 10.39 5.20
CA GLY A 131 7.27 9.48 4.50
C GLY A 131 7.05 9.87 3.04
N VAL A 132 6.90 11.15 2.73
CA VAL A 132 6.85 11.63 1.34
C VAL A 132 8.16 11.34 0.62
N LEU A 133 9.30 11.62 1.27
CA LEU A 133 10.62 11.33 0.70
C LEU A 133 10.80 9.83 0.42
N TYR A 134 10.39 8.96 1.36
CA TYR A 134 10.35 7.52 1.16
C TYR A 134 9.49 7.13 -0.05
N THR A 135 8.28 7.65 -0.14
CA THR A 135 7.37 7.36 -1.25
C THR A 135 7.97 7.75 -2.60
N VAL A 136 8.58 8.94 -2.69
CA VAL A 136 9.15 9.43 -3.95
C VAL A 136 10.43 8.66 -4.32
N ILE A 137 11.34 8.45 -3.37
CA ILE A 137 12.64 7.82 -3.65
C ILE A 137 12.48 6.30 -3.74
N VAL A 138 11.88 5.66 -2.74
CA VAL A 138 11.85 4.19 -2.67
C VAL A 138 10.80 3.64 -3.60
N GLU A 139 9.56 4.11 -3.52
CA GLU A 139 8.46 3.58 -4.32
C GLU A 139 8.37 4.21 -5.72
N GLY A 140 8.80 5.47 -5.87
CA GLY A 140 8.80 6.15 -7.16
C GLY A 140 10.04 5.84 -8.00
N LEU A 141 11.25 5.98 -7.43
CA LEU A 141 12.50 5.82 -8.17
C LEU A 141 13.03 4.39 -8.14
N LEU A 142 13.28 3.81 -6.94
CA LEU A 142 13.92 2.49 -6.81
C LEU A 142 13.05 1.37 -7.38
N ALA A 143 11.74 1.45 -7.22
CA ALA A 143 10.83 0.42 -7.74
C ALA A 143 10.82 0.32 -9.27
N ASN A 144 11.23 1.38 -9.97
CA ASN A 144 11.25 1.43 -11.44
C ASN A 144 12.67 1.19 -12.00
N LEU A 145 13.68 1.02 -11.16
CA LEU A 145 15.03 0.67 -11.63
C LEU A 145 15.12 -0.83 -11.92
N PRO A 146 15.83 -1.22 -13.01
CA PRO A 146 16.04 -2.64 -13.36
C PRO A 146 17.14 -3.29 -12.51
N LEU A 147 17.08 -3.12 -11.18
CA LEU A 147 18.05 -3.63 -10.22
C LEU A 147 17.36 -4.50 -9.17
N SER A 148 18.11 -5.42 -8.56
CA SER A 148 17.62 -6.26 -7.45
C SER A 148 17.07 -5.45 -6.27
N VAL A 149 17.42 -4.18 -6.17
CA VAL A 149 16.94 -3.25 -5.13
C VAL A 149 15.43 -3.08 -5.15
N ARG A 150 14.78 -3.22 -6.31
CA ARG A 150 13.31 -3.18 -6.43
C ARG A 150 12.58 -4.23 -5.57
N MET A 151 13.26 -5.36 -5.26
CA MET A 151 12.70 -6.39 -4.36
C MET A 151 12.48 -5.89 -2.93
N GLY A 152 13.07 -4.76 -2.53
CA GLY A 152 12.83 -4.11 -1.24
C GLY A 152 11.60 -3.19 -1.21
N THR A 153 10.86 -3.04 -2.31
CA THR A 153 9.74 -2.11 -2.43
C THR A 153 8.40 -2.84 -2.36
N VAL A 154 7.39 -2.22 -1.74
CA VAL A 154 6.05 -2.79 -1.63
C VAL A 154 5.38 -2.85 -3.00
N ILE A 155 5.59 -1.82 -3.85
CA ILE A 155 5.00 -1.74 -5.18
C ILE A 155 5.45 -2.87 -6.10
N TYR A 156 6.68 -3.37 -5.94
CA TYR A 156 7.17 -4.52 -6.71
C TYR A 156 6.29 -5.75 -6.50
N TYR A 157 6.01 -6.09 -5.24
CA TYR A 157 5.17 -7.25 -4.91
C TYR A 157 3.72 -7.05 -5.33
N THR A 158 3.17 -5.84 -5.17
CA THR A 158 1.81 -5.55 -5.60
C THR A 158 1.64 -5.66 -7.11
N ARG A 159 2.62 -5.18 -7.88
CA ARG A 159 2.63 -5.30 -9.34
C ARG A 159 2.73 -6.75 -9.80
N ILE A 160 3.60 -7.57 -9.20
CA ILE A 160 3.69 -9.00 -9.51
C ILE A 160 2.38 -9.73 -9.18
N MET A 161 1.78 -9.46 -8.02
CA MET A 161 0.49 -10.05 -7.66
C MET A 161 -0.59 -9.66 -8.67
N ALA A 162 -0.67 -8.39 -9.05
CA ALA A 162 -1.62 -7.90 -10.03
C ALA A 162 -1.38 -8.54 -11.42
N PHE A 163 -0.13 -8.61 -11.87
CA PHE A 163 0.23 -9.25 -13.14
C PHE A 163 -0.17 -10.74 -13.19
N ARG A 164 0.02 -11.46 -12.08
CA ARG A 164 -0.32 -12.89 -12.00
C ARG A 164 -1.81 -13.18 -11.83
N THR A 165 -2.59 -12.22 -11.37
CA THR A 165 -4.01 -12.43 -11.01
C THR A 165 -4.99 -11.71 -11.92
N LEU A 166 -4.54 -10.62 -12.56
CA LEU A 166 -5.34 -9.78 -13.43
C LEU A 166 -4.78 -9.88 -14.86
N ASP A 167 -5.61 -10.36 -15.80
CA ASP A 167 -5.24 -10.39 -17.20
C ASP A 167 -5.42 -9.00 -17.80
N PHE A 168 -4.31 -8.31 -18.12
CA PHE A 168 -4.31 -7.00 -18.79
C PHE A 168 -4.17 -7.12 -20.32
N ALA A 169 -4.65 -8.20 -20.89
CA ALA A 169 -4.61 -8.40 -22.33
C ALA A 169 -5.60 -7.44 -23.04
N ALA A 170 -5.07 -6.49 -23.78
CA ALA A 170 -5.84 -5.63 -24.69
C ALA A 170 -5.92 -6.29 -26.06
N THR A 171 -7.15 -6.37 -26.60
CA THR A 171 -7.36 -6.79 -28.00
C THR A 171 -7.52 -5.54 -28.84
N TRP A 172 -6.56 -5.29 -29.73
CA TRP A 172 -6.59 -4.18 -30.66
C TRP A 172 -7.58 -4.44 -31.80
N PRO A 173 -8.04 -3.39 -32.51
CA PRO A 173 -8.94 -3.56 -33.67
C PRO A 173 -8.38 -4.49 -34.76
N ASN A 174 -7.07 -4.64 -34.84
CA ASN A 174 -6.35 -5.47 -35.78
C ASN A 174 -6.35 -6.98 -35.40
N GLY A 175 -6.95 -7.34 -34.26
CA GLY A 175 -6.98 -8.72 -33.77
C GLY A 175 -5.76 -9.14 -32.93
N ASP A 176 -4.72 -8.31 -32.83
CA ASP A 176 -3.55 -8.57 -32.03
C ASP A 176 -3.88 -8.46 -30.53
N LYS A 177 -3.41 -9.44 -29.76
CA LYS A 177 -3.50 -9.44 -28.31
C LYS A 177 -2.16 -9.00 -27.75
N THR A 178 -2.09 -7.82 -27.15
CA THR A 178 -0.91 -7.35 -26.44
C THR A 178 -1.18 -7.33 -24.95
N ASP A 179 -0.26 -7.84 -24.15
CA ASP A 179 -0.32 -7.69 -22.69
C ASP A 179 0.29 -6.33 -22.33
N VAL A 180 -0.60 -5.37 -22.03
CA VAL A 180 -0.21 -3.99 -21.73
C VAL A 180 0.72 -3.89 -20.53
N ALA A 181 0.59 -4.79 -19.55
CA ALA A 181 1.43 -4.77 -18.37
C ALA A 181 2.86 -5.27 -18.68
N ALA A 182 3.00 -6.25 -19.54
CA ALA A 182 4.30 -6.77 -19.98
C ALA A 182 5.08 -5.73 -20.78
N ASP A 183 4.40 -5.03 -21.71
CA ASP A 183 5.02 -4.02 -22.56
C ASP A 183 5.49 -2.79 -21.75
N VAL A 184 4.65 -2.28 -20.83
CA VAL A 184 4.98 -1.07 -20.06
C VAL A 184 6.06 -1.32 -19.02
N TRP A 185 6.11 -2.51 -18.45
CA TRP A 185 7.07 -2.80 -17.37
C TRP A 185 8.34 -3.47 -17.88
N MET A 186 8.47 -3.67 -19.20
CA MET A 186 9.57 -4.42 -19.83
C MET A 186 9.85 -5.75 -19.10
N LEU A 187 8.78 -6.40 -18.63
CA LEU A 187 8.83 -7.71 -18.04
C LEU A 187 8.91 -8.75 -19.15
N ASP A 188 10.08 -8.87 -19.72
CA ASP A 188 10.35 -10.02 -20.59
C ASP A 188 10.58 -11.25 -19.68
N VAL A 189 9.45 -11.81 -19.22
CA VAL A 189 9.40 -12.96 -18.31
C VAL A 189 10.08 -14.19 -18.95
N VAL A 190 10.24 -14.19 -20.27
CA VAL A 190 10.75 -15.31 -21.04
C VAL A 190 12.26 -15.22 -21.27
N ASN A 191 12.83 -14.01 -21.38
CA ASN A 191 14.20 -13.81 -21.84
C ASN A 191 15.15 -13.16 -20.83
N ASP A 192 14.68 -12.75 -19.64
CA ASP A 192 15.55 -12.18 -18.63
C ASP A 192 16.01 -13.26 -17.64
N PRO A 193 17.23 -13.82 -17.79
CA PRO A 193 17.74 -14.88 -16.93
C PRO A 193 17.94 -14.42 -15.46
N GLN A 194 17.99 -13.11 -15.19
CA GLN A 194 18.07 -12.58 -13.84
C GLN A 194 16.68 -12.46 -13.18
N LEU A 195 15.63 -12.52 -13.97
CA LEU A 195 14.23 -12.47 -13.52
C LEU A 195 13.55 -13.86 -13.58
N ALA A 196 14.27 -14.93 -13.86
CA ALA A 196 13.74 -16.29 -14.02
C ALA A 196 12.96 -16.82 -12.81
N GLU A 197 13.08 -16.18 -11.64
CA GLU A 197 12.31 -16.51 -10.45
C GLU A 197 11.55 -15.30 -9.90
N HIS A 198 10.59 -14.80 -10.68
CA HIS A 198 9.58 -13.93 -10.06
C HIS A 198 8.90 -14.70 -8.91
N PRO A 199 8.82 -14.10 -7.72
CA PRO A 199 8.27 -14.79 -6.57
C PRO A 199 6.85 -15.28 -6.87
N ARG A 200 6.53 -16.46 -6.39
CA ARG A 200 5.18 -17.02 -6.49
C ARG A 200 4.22 -16.11 -5.73
N LEU A 201 2.95 -16.14 -6.10
CA LEU A 201 1.91 -15.32 -5.47
C LEU A 201 1.92 -15.44 -3.93
N TRP A 202 2.03 -16.65 -3.40
CA TRP A 202 2.14 -16.91 -1.97
C TRP A 202 3.39 -16.29 -1.34
N SER A 203 4.51 -16.27 -2.04
CA SER A 203 5.74 -15.64 -1.55
C SER A 203 5.57 -14.12 -1.43
N CYS A 204 4.89 -13.49 -2.40
CA CYS A 204 4.58 -12.05 -2.31
C CYS A 204 3.69 -11.74 -1.09
N VAL A 205 2.64 -12.53 -0.89
CA VAL A 205 1.74 -12.37 0.28
C VAL A 205 2.52 -12.56 1.59
N LEU A 206 3.36 -13.59 1.68
CA LEU A 206 4.17 -13.85 2.86
C LEU A 206 5.16 -12.72 3.16
N VAL A 207 5.87 -12.23 2.15
CA VAL A 207 6.85 -11.13 2.35
C VAL A 207 6.17 -9.88 2.86
N LEU A 208 5.05 -9.45 2.26
CA LEU A 208 4.31 -8.27 2.70
C LEU A 208 3.71 -8.45 4.09
N SER A 209 3.17 -9.65 4.41
CA SER A 209 2.62 -9.95 5.72
C SER A 209 3.72 -9.97 6.81
N ILE A 210 4.86 -10.58 6.53
CA ILE A 210 6.00 -10.61 7.45
C ILE A 210 6.54 -9.19 7.65
N ALA A 211 6.69 -8.41 6.59
CA ALA A 211 7.14 -7.01 6.68
C ALA A 211 6.20 -6.18 7.57
N SER A 212 4.87 -6.33 7.40
CA SER A 212 3.90 -5.61 8.21
C SER A 212 3.97 -6.00 9.69
N VAL A 213 4.08 -7.30 10.00
CA VAL A 213 4.19 -7.81 11.37
C VAL A 213 5.50 -7.37 12.02
N VAL A 214 6.61 -7.46 11.30
CA VAL A 214 7.93 -7.04 11.80
C VAL A 214 7.95 -5.54 12.08
N CYS A 215 7.50 -4.71 11.15
CA CYS A 215 7.45 -3.25 11.34
C CYS A 215 6.57 -2.87 12.53
N THR A 216 5.38 -3.48 12.65
CA THR A 216 4.45 -3.22 13.76
C THR A 216 5.03 -3.72 15.09
N GLY A 217 5.67 -4.88 15.11
CA GLY A 217 6.32 -5.43 16.30
C GLY A 217 7.48 -4.56 16.79
N VAL A 218 8.36 -4.13 15.88
CA VAL A 218 9.47 -3.20 16.19
C VAL A 218 8.92 -1.88 16.72
N ALA A 219 7.88 -1.34 16.09
CA ALA A 219 7.24 -0.11 16.54
C ALA A 219 6.62 -0.25 17.93
N ALA A 220 5.96 -1.37 18.23
CA ALA A 220 5.40 -1.64 19.54
C ALA A 220 6.49 -1.71 20.63
N VAL A 221 7.63 -2.37 20.35
CA VAL A 221 8.78 -2.42 21.26
C VAL A 221 9.39 -1.03 21.48
N LEU A 222 9.60 -0.27 20.41
CA LEU A 222 10.10 1.11 20.50
C LEU A 222 9.17 2.01 21.31
N CYS A 223 7.85 1.82 21.18
CA CYS A 223 6.85 2.56 21.95
C CYS A 223 6.97 2.31 23.46
N THR A 224 7.38 1.09 23.90
CA THR A 224 7.61 0.81 25.32
C THR A 224 8.86 1.51 25.87
N GLN A 225 9.89 1.62 25.06
CA GLN A 225 11.19 2.18 25.46
C GLN A 225 11.23 3.71 25.43
N ARG A 226 10.34 4.34 24.66
CA ARG A 226 10.29 5.81 24.60
C ARG A 226 9.60 6.40 25.84
N GLU A 227 10.30 7.33 26.46
CA GLU A 227 9.71 8.25 27.44
C GLU A 227 9.07 9.42 26.65
N PHE A 228 7.76 9.54 26.78
CA PHE A 228 7.04 10.68 26.20
C PHE A 228 7.20 11.88 27.14
N HIS A 229 8.00 12.88 26.72
CA HIS A 229 8.13 14.12 27.46
C HIS A 229 6.86 14.95 27.24
N VAL A 230 6.06 15.03 28.29
CA VAL A 230 4.93 15.97 28.34
C VAL A 230 5.52 17.36 28.53
N LYS A 231 5.34 18.25 27.57
CA LYS A 231 5.64 19.68 27.75
C LYS A 231 4.71 20.23 28.84
N THR A 232 5.24 20.48 30.01
CA THR A 232 4.52 21.27 31.02
C THR A 232 4.27 22.66 30.43
N PRO A 233 3.02 23.17 30.46
CA PRO A 233 2.78 24.55 30.03
C PRO A 233 3.63 25.47 30.91
N GLU A 234 4.53 26.23 30.27
CA GLU A 234 5.30 27.28 30.92
C GLU A 234 4.26 28.27 31.47
N LYS A 235 4.26 28.46 32.80
CA LYS A 235 3.44 29.50 33.43
C LYS A 235 4.10 30.83 33.09
N ASP A 236 3.46 31.61 32.22
CA ASP A 236 3.64 33.05 32.12
C ASP A 236 3.01 33.75 33.32
#